data_ce9e9a03fb987ac4de68d0c760aa439b
#
_entry.id   ce9e9a03fb987ac4de68d0c760aa439b
#
_cell.length_a   1.000
_cell.length_b   1.000
_cell.length_c   1.000
_cell.angle_alpha   90.00
_cell.angle_beta   90.00
_cell.angle_gamma   90.00
#
_symmetry.space_group_name_H-M   'P 1'
#
loop_
_entity.id
_entity.type
_entity.pdbx_description
1 polymer ?
#
loop_
_entity_poly.entity_id
_entity_poly.type
_entity_poly.pdbx_seq_one_letter_code
_entity_poly.pdbx_strand_id
1 'polypeptide(L)'
;HMKLSPAKFILLFFIIAIFVGTILLSLPVSVNTPLSFVDRIFTATSAICVTGLSVVDINNVFTIFGQIVILCSIQIGGLGYMVFGSLLLMFFGRVTLGQKNVVGESLNINNLTQSKQINTVIKQILIFTFSFELLGAIILSIKFYLSNMTLMQSIYYGLFHSISAFCNAGFSLFSTSFMQYRDDLVINIVIPILIIFGGIGFVVGLDLIQKLYKKQQLLFHSRIVLIMTTILILFGIVSIFVLNYNNNVFLNMGLKEKFFVSWFQSVTSRTAGFNTVIINNLSGLSILVIMFLMFIGASPGGTGGGIKTTTFFIVTYFIYTFSRGEKDLTIFNRRVNIEVVIKSFVVFISSMFFSNIPRVLGFVS
;
A
#
# COMPACT_ATOMS: atom_id res chain seq x y z
N HIS A 1 -9.52 32.11 15.97
CA HIS A 1 -9.27 31.11 14.92
C HIS A 1 -8.68 29.85 15.57
N MET A 2 -9.49 28.81 15.75
CA MET A 2 -9.00 27.50 16.18
C MET A 2 -8.09 26.95 15.08
N LYS A 3 -6.78 27.00 15.29
CA LYS A 3 -5.81 26.33 14.40
C LYS A 3 -5.98 24.81 14.64
N LEU A 4 -6.68 24.12 13.75
CA LEU A 4 -6.77 22.67 13.76
C LEU A 4 -5.34 22.11 13.69
N SER A 5 -5.03 21.15 14.56
CA SER A 5 -3.76 20.43 14.42
C SER A 5 -3.76 19.64 13.10
N PRO A 6 -2.62 19.45 12.44
CA PRO A 6 -2.55 18.70 11.18
C PRO A 6 -3.21 17.32 11.24
N ALA A 7 -3.08 16.63 12.38
CA ALA A 7 -3.73 15.34 12.59
C ALA A 7 -5.27 15.44 12.57
N LYS A 8 -5.84 16.48 13.19
CA LYS A 8 -7.30 16.73 13.14
C LYS A 8 -7.77 17.08 11.74
N PHE A 9 -6.96 17.82 10.97
CA PHE A 9 -7.29 18.15 9.58
C PHE A 9 -7.34 16.89 8.70
N ILE A 10 -6.35 16.00 8.83
CA ILE A 10 -6.33 14.71 8.11
C ILE A 10 -7.54 13.86 8.48
N LEU A 11 -7.83 13.72 9.78
CA LEU A 11 -8.99 12.96 10.25
C LEU A 11 -10.30 13.51 9.67
N LEU A 12 -10.49 14.84 9.71
CA LEU A 12 -11.66 15.48 9.16
C LEU A 12 -11.80 15.25 7.65
N PHE A 13 -10.70 15.34 6.90
CA PHE A 13 -10.68 15.04 5.47
C PHE A 13 -11.19 13.63 5.16
N PHE A 14 -10.67 12.60 5.87
CA PHE A 14 -11.10 11.21 5.68
C PHE A 14 -12.56 11.00 6.07
N ILE A 15 -13.01 11.60 7.17
CA ILE A 15 -14.44 11.52 7.61
C ILE A 15 -15.35 12.12 6.54
N ILE A 16 -15.04 13.33 6.03
CA ILE A 16 -15.82 13.97 4.98
C ILE A 16 -15.82 13.12 3.70
N ALA A 17 -14.67 12.61 3.29
CA ALA A 17 -14.56 11.77 2.10
C ALA A 17 -15.42 10.50 2.22
N ILE A 18 -15.36 9.81 3.37
CA ILE A 18 -16.17 8.62 3.66
C ILE A 18 -17.67 8.98 3.59
N PHE A 19 -18.06 10.08 4.20
CA PHE A 19 -19.46 10.53 4.19
C PHE A 19 -19.96 10.80 2.77
N VAL A 20 -19.18 11.53 1.97
CA VAL A 20 -19.51 11.81 0.56
C VAL A 20 -19.56 10.52 -0.26
N GLY A 21 -18.58 9.65 -0.12
CA GLY A 21 -18.56 8.34 -0.79
C GLY A 21 -19.78 7.49 -0.43
N THR A 22 -20.16 7.46 0.85
CA THR A 22 -21.36 6.74 1.31
C THR A 22 -22.63 7.30 0.70
N ILE A 23 -22.80 8.62 0.64
CA ILE A 23 -23.97 9.27 -0.01
C ILE A 23 -24.02 8.88 -1.48
N LEU A 24 -22.91 8.98 -2.20
CA LEU A 24 -22.86 8.63 -3.63
C LEU A 24 -23.19 7.15 -3.88
N LEU A 25 -22.66 6.24 -3.03
CA LEU A 25 -23.00 4.81 -3.12
C LEU A 25 -24.44 4.50 -2.64
N SER A 26 -25.11 5.43 -1.97
CA SER A 26 -26.50 5.29 -1.54
C SER A 26 -27.51 5.69 -2.62
N LEU A 27 -27.06 6.32 -3.70
CA LEU A 27 -27.93 6.67 -4.81
C LEU A 27 -28.46 5.38 -5.51
N PRO A 28 -29.73 5.34 -5.92
CA PRO A 28 -30.30 4.18 -6.61
C PRO A 28 -29.53 3.79 -7.89
N VAL A 29 -28.91 4.76 -8.55
CA VAL A 29 -28.11 4.56 -9.76
C VAL A 29 -26.78 3.85 -9.51
N SER A 30 -26.34 3.73 -8.24
CA SER A 30 -25.03 3.17 -7.88
C SER A 30 -25.04 1.65 -7.71
N VAL A 31 -26.20 1.04 -7.51
CA VAL A 31 -26.34 -0.38 -7.17
C VAL A 31 -27.32 -1.10 -8.08
N ASN A 32 -27.00 -2.34 -8.47
CA ASN A 32 -27.90 -3.22 -9.22
C ASN A 32 -28.84 -3.99 -8.30
N THR A 33 -28.42 -4.26 -7.06
CA THR A 33 -29.17 -5.03 -6.07
C THR A 33 -29.30 -4.21 -4.77
N PRO A 34 -30.40 -4.39 -4.02
CA PRO A 34 -30.58 -3.73 -2.73
C PRO A 34 -29.40 -4.04 -1.80
N LEU A 35 -28.77 -2.98 -1.29
CA LEU A 35 -27.64 -3.09 -0.37
C LEU A 35 -27.98 -2.42 0.95
N SER A 36 -27.51 -2.98 2.08
CA SER A 36 -27.74 -2.36 3.38
C SER A 36 -26.95 -1.04 3.50
N PHE A 37 -27.40 -0.13 4.34
CA PHE A 37 -26.67 1.12 4.59
C PHE A 37 -25.29 0.86 5.22
N VAL A 38 -25.19 -0.16 6.06
CA VAL A 38 -23.94 -0.58 6.70
C VAL A 38 -22.91 -1.05 5.66
N ASP A 39 -23.35 -1.84 4.66
CA ASP A 39 -22.45 -2.32 3.60
C ASP A 39 -21.94 -1.19 2.71
N ARG A 40 -22.77 -0.16 2.49
CA ARG A 40 -22.37 1.05 1.74
C ARG A 40 -21.31 1.86 2.49
N ILE A 41 -21.53 2.12 3.80
CA ILE A 41 -20.54 2.77 4.66
C ILE A 41 -19.26 1.94 4.70
N PHE A 42 -19.37 0.63 4.86
CA PHE A 42 -18.22 -0.27 4.90
C PHE A 42 -17.41 -0.18 3.60
N THR A 43 -18.08 -0.27 2.45
CA THR A 43 -17.43 -0.19 1.13
C THR A 43 -16.78 1.18 0.90
N ALA A 44 -17.49 2.28 1.23
CA ALA A 44 -16.91 3.64 1.13
C ALA A 44 -15.70 3.82 2.03
N THR A 45 -15.79 3.35 3.27
CA THR A 45 -14.68 3.41 4.24
C THR A 45 -13.49 2.59 3.75
N SER A 46 -13.74 1.36 3.30
CA SER A 46 -12.71 0.48 2.77
C SER A 46 -12.02 1.06 1.54
N ALA A 47 -12.78 1.68 0.62
CA ALA A 47 -12.25 2.32 -0.57
C ALA A 47 -11.38 3.54 -0.24
N ILE A 48 -11.86 4.45 0.61
CA ILE A 48 -11.15 5.68 0.98
C ILE A 48 -9.97 5.41 1.91
N CYS A 49 -10.11 4.47 2.85
CA CYS A 49 -8.99 4.05 3.70
C CYS A 49 -8.04 3.07 2.99
N VAL A 50 -8.34 2.73 1.72
CA VAL A 50 -7.50 1.86 0.89
C VAL A 50 -7.24 0.52 1.61
N THR A 51 -8.30 -0.08 2.17
CA THR A 51 -8.19 -1.28 3.01
C THR A 51 -8.35 -2.57 2.20
N GLY A 52 -9.19 -2.53 1.15
CA GLY A 52 -9.41 -3.66 0.24
C GLY A 52 -10.36 -4.73 0.75
N LEU A 53 -11.04 -4.49 1.85
CA LEU A 53 -12.07 -5.38 2.35
C LEU A 53 -13.40 -5.08 1.66
N SER A 54 -14.04 -6.10 1.14
CA SER A 54 -15.38 -5.99 0.54
C SER A 54 -16.27 -7.08 1.12
N VAL A 55 -17.48 -6.70 1.52
CA VAL A 55 -18.54 -7.64 1.98
C VAL A 55 -19.40 -8.10 0.83
N VAL A 56 -19.23 -7.54 -0.37
CA VAL A 56 -20.01 -7.85 -1.57
C VAL A 56 -19.10 -7.88 -2.80
N ASP A 57 -19.55 -8.58 -3.83
CA ASP A 57 -18.90 -8.59 -5.15
C ASP A 57 -19.12 -7.24 -5.84
N ILE A 58 -18.04 -6.52 -6.08
CA ILE A 58 -18.07 -5.16 -6.65
C ILE A 58 -18.69 -5.16 -8.05
N ASN A 59 -18.37 -6.13 -8.88
CA ASN A 59 -18.83 -6.18 -10.25
C ASN A 59 -20.33 -6.50 -10.37
N ASN A 60 -20.82 -7.38 -9.52
CA ASN A 60 -22.20 -7.84 -9.59
C ASN A 60 -23.17 -6.90 -8.87
N VAL A 61 -22.75 -6.30 -7.77
CA VAL A 61 -23.59 -5.47 -6.89
C VAL A 61 -23.63 -4.02 -7.33
N PHE A 62 -22.50 -3.46 -7.76
CA PHE A 62 -22.42 -2.05 -8.15
C PHE A 62 -22.55 -1.86 -9.66
N THR A 63 -23.33 -0.89 -10.06
CA THR A 63 -23.36 -0.39 -11.45
C THR A 63 -22.01 0.20 -11.85
N ILE A 64 -21.81 0.49 -13.14
CA ILE A 64 -20.61 1.20 -13.61
C ILE A 64 -20.44 2.54 -12.86
N PHE A 65 -21.53 3.25 -12.58
CA PHE A 65 -21.48 4.49 -11.80
C PHE A 65 -20.96 4.23 -10.38
N GLY A 66 -21.51 3.22 -9.67
CA GLY A 66 -21.04 2.84 -8.33
C GLY A 66 -19.57 2.41 -8.32
N GLN A 67 -19.14 1.65 -9.32
CA GLN A 67 -17.74 1.23 -9.49
C GLN A 67 -16.80 2.43 -9.73
N ILE A 68 -17.24 3.44 -10.51
CA ILE A 68 -16.49 4.70 -10.69
C ILE A 68 -16.40 5.48 -9.38
N VAL A 69 -17.48 5.55 -8.59
CA VAL A 69 -17.45 6.17 -7.26
C VAL A 69 -16.44 5.48 -6.35
N ILE A 70 -16.40 4.12 -6.35
CA ILE A 70 -15.40 3.34 -5.61
C ILE A 70 -13.99 3.68 -6.10
N LEU A 71 -13.77 3.70 -7.41
CA LEU A 71 -12.47 4.01 -8.01
C LEU A 71 -11.98 5.42 -7.65
N CYS A 72 -12.85 6.42 -7.73
CA CYS A 72 -12.54 7.78 -7.29
C CYS A 72 -12.24 7.85 -5.79
N SER A 73 -12.96 7.08 -4.98
CA SER A 73 -12.72 6.98 -3.54
C SER A 73 -11.34 6.39 -3.24
N ILE A 74 -10.95 5.34 -3.95
CA ILE A 74 -9.60 4.73 -3.88
C ILE A 74 -8.53 5.75 -4.25
N GLN A 75 -8.73 6.49 -5.34
CA GLN A 75 -7.76 7.49 -5.81
C GLN A 75 -7.60 8.63 -4.81
N ILE A 76 -8.71 9.15 -4.27
CA ILE A 76 -8.69 10.20 -3.24
C ILE A 76 -7.99 9.70 -1.97
N GLY A 77 -8.26 8.48 -1.55
CA GLY A 77 -7.63 7.86 -0.39
C GLY A 77 -6.13 7.66 -0.57
N GLY A 78 -5.72 7.01 -1.66
CA GLY A 78 -4.30 6.74 -1.98
C GLY A 78 -3.48 8.01 -2.15
N LEU A 79 -3.96 8.98 -2.92
CA LEU A 79 -3.33 10.30 -3.05
C LEU A 79 -3.30 11.05 -1.72
N GLY A 80 -4.39 10.98 -0.93
CA GLY A 80 -4.47 11.58 0.39
C GLY A 80 -3.35 11.07 1.30
N TYR A 81 -3.14 9.75 1.37
CA TYR A 81 -2.05 9.14 2.13
C TYR A 81 -0.67 9.63 1.68
N MET A 82 -0.41 9.66 0.38
CA MET A 82 0.86 10.14 -0.18
C MET A 82 1.10 11.61 0.13
N VAL A 83 0.11 12.47 -0.13
CA VAL A 83 0.22 13.91 0.08
C VAL A 83 0.39 14.21 1.57
N PHE A 84 -0.50 13.72 2.42
CA PHE A 84 -0.42 13.98 3.86
C PHE A 84 0.82 13.38 4.50
N GLY A 85 1.19 12.15 4.14
CA GLY A 85 2.42 11.51 4.63
C GLY A 85 3.66 12.31 4.26
N SER A 86 3.70 12.86 3.07
CA SER A 86 4.83 13.66 2.57
C SER A 86 4.89 15.04 3.19
N LEU A 87 3.75 15.68 3.35
CA LEU A 87 3.67 16.97 4.05
C LEU A 87 4.03 16.83 5.53
N LEU A 88 3.61 15.74 6.19
CA LEU A 88 4.04 15.45 7.54
C LEU A 88 5.55 15.27 7.63
N LEU A 89 6.18 14.51 6.72
CA LEU A 89 7.63 14.38 6.65
C LEU A 89 8.33 15.74 6.44
N MET A 90 7.74 16.61 5.63
CA MET A 90 8.29 17.92 5.31
C MET A 90 8.17 18.92 6.48
N PHE A 91 7.00 18.97 7.17
CA PHE A 91 6.74 19.96 8.22
C PHE A 91 7.12 19.51 9.62
N PHE A 92 6.93 18.24 9.94
CA PHE A 92 7.24 17.69 11.25
C PHE A 92 8.60 16.99 11.32
N GLY A 93 9.37 17.04 10.26
CA GLY A 93 10.71 16.45 10.14
C GLY A 93 11.76 16.92 11.15
N ARG A 94 11.31 17.39 12.35
CA ARG A 94 12.14 17.46 13.56
C ARG A 94 12.52 16.08 14.08
N VAL A 95 11.94 15.04 13.49
CA VAL A 95 12.21 13.65 13.91
C VAL A 95 13.57 13.17 13.45
N THR A 96 14.09 13.70 12.36
CA THR A 96 15.53 13.60 11.98
C THR A 96 15.85 14.74 11.01
N LEU A 97 16.89 15.53 11.30
CA LEU A 97 17.46 16.52 10.36
C LEU A 97 17.68 15.92 8.97
N GLY A 98 17.93 14.60 8.89
CA GLY A 98 18.04 13.85 7.65
C GLY A 98 16.76 13.73 6.82
N GLN A 99 15.56 13.61 7.42
CA GLN A 99 14.32 13.40 6.64
C GLN A 99 13.80 14.68 5.99
N LYS A 100 13.99 15.83 6.63
CA LYS A 100 13.64 17.13 6.04
C LYS A 100 14.56 17.46 4.86
N ASN A 101 15.84 17.14 4.99
CA ASN A 101 16.83 17.28 3.92
C ASN A 101 16.56 16.28 2.79
N VAL A 102 16.10 15.04 3.11
CA VAL A 102 15.77 14.02 2.13
C VAL A 102 14.67 14.49 1.18
N VAL A 103 13.56 15.00 1.71
CA VAL A 103 12.47 15.54 0.86
C VAL A 103 12.94 16.80 0.12
N GLY A 104 13.66 17.69 0.79
CA GLY A 104 14.19 18.91 0.18
C GLY A 104 15.22 18.65 -0.92
N GLU A 105 16.12 17.70 -0.72
CA GLU A 105 17.15 17.32 -1.69
C GLU A 105 16.56 16.56 -2.88
N SER A 106 15.70 15.56 -2.63
CA SER A 106 15.07 14.76 -3.70
C SER A 106 14.13 15.59 -4.58
N LEU A 107 13.48 16.62 -4.01
CA LEU A 107 12.54 17.48 -4.73
C LEU A 107 13.16 18.80 -5.21
N ASN A 108 14.41 19.08 -4.84
CA ASN A 108 15.13 20.32 -5.20
C ASN A 108 14.39 21.61 -4.78
N ILE A 109 13.77 21.60 -3.57
CA ILE A 109 12.85 22.65 -3.09
C ILE A 109 13.40 23.50 -1.94
N ASN A 110 14.65 23.28 -1.50
CA ASN A 110 15.24 23.93 -0.32
C ASN A 110 15.22 25.45 -0.38
N ASN A 111 15.24 26.04 -1.58
CA ASN A 111 15.29 27.49 -1.80
C ASN A 111 13.91 28.10 -2.16
N LEU A 112 12.82 27.30 -2.12
CA LEU A 112 11.49 27.79 -2.47
C LEU A 112 10.74 28.32 -1.24
N THR A 113 9.81 29.24 -1.45
CA THR A 113 8.85 29.64 -0.41
C THR A 113 7.98 28.46 -0.02
N GLN A 114 7.47 28.42 1.22
CA GLN A 114 6.72 27.30 1.77
C GLN A 114 5.53 26.88 0.89
N SER A 115 4.78 27.83 0.34
CA SER A 115 3.65 27.55 -0.56
C SER A 115 4.10 26.94 -1.90
N LYS A 116 5.20 27.42 -2.46
CA LYS A 116 5.79 26.85 -3.70
C LYS A 116 6.32 25.44 -3.45
N GLN A 117 6.90 25.20 -2.26
CA GLN A 117 7.36 23.85 -1.88
C GLN A 117 6.21 22.85 -1.85
N ILE A 118 5.08 23.19 -1.21
CA ILE A 118 3.89 22.34 -1.14
C ILE A 118 3.37 22.03 -2.54
N ASN A 119 3.17 23.04 -3.38
CA ASN A 119 2.67 22.87 -4.73
C ASN A 119 3.58 21.98 -5.59
N THR A 120 4.90 22.13 -5.44
CA THR A 120 5.88 21.29 -6.15
C THR A 120 5.78 19.84 -5.71
N VAL A 121 5.66 19.57 -4.41
CA VAL A 121 5.50 18.21 -3.86
C VAL A 121 4.21 17.57 -4.39
N ILE A 122 3.08 18.28 -4.31
CA ILE A 122 1.80 17.76 -4.80
C ILE A 122 1.89 17.46 -6.31
N LYS A 123 2.44 18.38 -7.11
CA LYS A 123 2.60 18.16 -8.56
C LYS A 123 3.45 16.94 -8.87
N GLN A 124 4.53 16.72 -8.14
CA GLN A 124 5.40 15.56 -8.34
C GLN A 124 4.73 14.24 -7.91
N ILE A 125 3.95 14.26 -6.82
CA ILE A 125 3.14 13.10 -6.42
C ILE A 125 2.14 12.76 -7.53
N LEU A 126 1.40 13.74 -8.04
CA LEU A 126 0.43 13.51 -9.10
C LEU A 126 1.07 12.95 -10.36
N ILE A 127 2.18 13.56 -10.83
CA ILE A 127 2.90 13.07 -12.02
C ILE A 127 3.38 11.64 -11.79
N PHE A 128 3.99 11.36 -10.64
CA PHE A 128 4.47 10.02 -10.30
C PHE A 128 3.34 8.99 -10.31
N THR A 129 2.25 9.26 -9.60
CA THR A 129 1.08 8.39 -9.49
C THR A 129 0.46 8.12 -10.86
N PHE A 130 0.06 9.17 -11.57
CA PHE A 130 -0.62 9.01 -12.86
C PHE A 130 0.27 8.37 -13.93
N SER A 131 1.59 8.57 -13.88
CA SER A 131 2.51 7.90 -14.81
C SER A 131 2.52 6.39 -14.61
N PHE A 132 2.61 5.91 -13.36
CA PHE A 132 2.58 4.47 -13.07
C PHE A 132 1.20 3.87 -13.33
N GLU A 133 0.14 4.55 -12.92
CA GLU A 133 -1.24 4.10 -13.16
C GLU A 133 -1.55 4.00 -14.65
N LEU A 134 -1.16 4.98 -15.45
CA LEU A 134 -1.38 4.97 -16.90
C LEU A 134 -0.58 3.85 -17.59
N LEU A 135 0.70 3.68 -17.25
CA LEU A 135 1.52 2.59 -17.79
C LEU A 135 0.92 1.22 -17.43
N GLY A 136 0.53 1.03 -16.16
CA GLY A 136 -0.12 -0.18 -15.70
C GLY A 136 -1.44 -0.42 -16.42
N ALA A 137 -2.28 0.61 -16.56
CA ALA A 137 -3.56 0.53 -17.27
C ALA A 137 -3.39 0.12 -18.72
N ILE A 138 -2.42 0.70 -19.45
CA ILE A 138 -2.15 0.33 -20.85
C ILE A 138 -1.74 -1.15 -20.95
N ILE A 139 -0.79 -1.60 -20.14
CA ILE A 139 -0.30 -2.99 -20.20
C ILE A 139 -1.43 -3.97 -19.84
N LEU A 140 -2.19 -3.69 -18.76
CA LEU A 140 -3.31 -4.53 -18.34
C LEU A 140 -4.44 -4.54 -19.37
N SER A 141 -4.76 -3.40 -20.00
CA SER A 141 -5.76 -3.30 -21.05
C SER A 141 -5.39 -4.15 -22.28
N ILE A 142 -4.15 -4.10 -22.72
CA ILE A 142 -3.64 -4.95 -23.80
C ILE A 142 -3.79 -6.43 -23.39
N LYS A 143 -3.40 -6.77 -22.16
CA LYS A 143 -3.52 -8.15 -21.65
C LYS A 143 -4.95 -8.64 -21.66
N PHE A 144 -5.90 -7.85 -21.12
CA PHE A 144 -7.31 -8.23 -21.07
C PHE A 144 -7.95 -8.31 -22.46
N TYR A 145 -7.55 -7.45 -23.40
CA TYR A 145 -7.99 -7.52 -24.79
C TYR A 145 -7.52 -8.82 -25.46
N LEU A 146 -6.27 -9.23 -25.23
CA LEU A 146 -5.74 -10.51 -25.70
C LEU A 146 -6.40 -11.73 -25.02
N SER A 147 -7.09 -11.53 -23.90
CA SER A 147 -7.87 -12.54 -23.19
C SER A 147 -9.35 -12.55 -23.61
N ASN A 148 -9.67 -12.09 -24.82
CA ASN A 148 -11.00 -12.08 -25.45
C ASN A 148 -12.04 -11.15 -24.80
N MET A 149 -11.62 -10.12 -24.05
CA MET A 149 -12.53 -9.06 -23.64
C MET A 149 -12.72 -8.04 -24.76
N THR A 150 -13.88 -7.36 -24.77
CA THR A 150 -14.09 -6.24 -25.71
C THR A 150 -13.13 -5.10 -25.40
N LEU A 151 -12.79 -4.27 -26.39
CA LEU A 151 -11.85 -3.16 -26.24
C LEU A 151 -12.25 -2.23 -25.07
N MET A 152 -13.54 -1.88 -24.98
CA MET A 152 -14.04 -0.99 -23.93
C MET A 152 -13.92 -1.62 -22.53
N GLN A 153 -14.28 -2.90 -22.41
CA GLN A 153 -14.12 -3.63 -21.15
C GLN A 153 -12.65 -3.73 -20.76
N SER A 154 -11.77 -4.05 -21.70
CA SER A 154 -10.33 -4.18 -21.46
C SER A 154 -9.72 -2.89 -20.93
N ILE A 155 -10.07 -1.74 -21.52
CA ILE A 155 -9.61 -0.42 -21.06
C ILE A 155 -10.15 -0.13 -19.66
N TYR A 156 -11.44 -0.38 -19.41
CA TYR A 156 -12.06 -0.13 -18.12
C TYR A 156 -11.46 -1.01 -17.02
N TYR A 157 -11.32 -2.32 -17.26
CA TYR A 157 -10.73 -3.25 -16.30
C TYR A 157 -9.24 -2.95 -16.08
N GLY A 158 -8.50 -2.61 -17.14
CA GLY A 158 -7.10 -2.22 -17.04
C GLY A 158 -6.91 -0.97 -16.17
N LEU A 159 -7.72 0.05 -16.38
CA LEU A 159 -7.68 1.29 -15.60
C LEU A 159 -8.05 1.04 -14.14
N PHE A 160 -9.15 0.32 -13.90
CA PHE A 160 -9.62 0.02 -12.54
C PHE A 160 -8.57 -0.74 -11.73
N HIS A 161 -8.03 -1.83 -12.29
CA HIS A 161 -7.05 -2.65 -11.57
C HIS A 161 -5.69 -1.97 -11.43
N SER A 162 -5.29 -1.13 -12.39
CA SER A 162 -4.06 -0.35 -12.27
C SER A 162 -4.11 0.64 -11.13
N ILE A 163 -5.18 1.42 -11.03
CA ILE A 163 -5.40 2.36 -9.93
C ILE A 163 -5.51 1.63 -8.59
N SER A 164 -6.35 0.58 -8.54
CA SER A 164 -6.53 -0.21 -7.33
C SER A 164 -5.21 -0.85 -6.84
N ALA A 165 -4.36 -1.33 -7.75
CA ALA A 165 -3.07 -1.93 -7.42
C ALA A 165 -2.04 -0.88 -6.96
N PHE A 166 -1.91 0.24 -7.67
CA PHE A 166 -0.98 1.30 -7.30
C PHE A 166 -1.36 1.93 -5.95
N CYS A 167 -2.65 2.16 -5.72
CA CYS A 167 -3.15 2.66 -4.44
C CYS A 167 -3.09 1.62 -3.31
N ASN A 168 -2.73 0.36 -3.57
CA ASN A 168 -2.78 -0.75 -2.61
C ASN A 168 -4.19 -0.99 -2.05
N ALA A 169 -5.22 -0.83 -2.89
CA ALA A 169 -6.61 -0.85 -2.46
C ALA A 169 -7.26 -2.24 -2.49
N GLY A 170 -6.75 -3.18 -3.30
CA GLY A 170 -7.22 -4.57 -3.35
C GLY A 170 -8.60 -4.82 -3.94
N PHE A 171 -9.29 -3.79 -4.40
CA PHE A 171 -10.58 -3.95 -5.08
C PHE A 171 -10.39 -4.50 -6.49
N SER A 172 -11.19 -5.51 -6.83
CA SER A 172 -11.17 -6.16 -8.13
C SER A 172 -12.58 -6.19 -8.75
N LEU A 173 -12.65 -6.06 -10.06
CA LEU A 173 -13.87 -6.32 -10.85
C LEU A 173 -14.02 -7.80 -11.20
N PHE A 174 -13.03 -8.64 -10.87
CA PHE A 174 -13.18 -10.09 -10.94
C PHE A 174 -13.70 -10.62 -9.61
N SER A 175 -14.77 -11.41 -9.64
CA SER A 175 -15.40 -11.97 -8.42
C SER A 175 -14.44 -12.83 -7.59
N THR A 176 -13.46 -13.47 -8.24
CA THR A 176 -12.42 -14.29 -7.60
C THR A 176 -11.06 -13.60 -7.55
N SER A 177 -11.03 -12.25 -7.62
CA SER A 177 -9.78 -11.49 -7.75
C SER A 177 -8.94 -12.00 -8.94
N PHE A 178 -7.63 -12.21 -8.78
CA PHE A 178 -6.77 -12.69 -9.87
C PHE A 178 -6.54 -14.21 -9.88
N MET A 179 -7.43 -15.03 -9.27
CA MET A 179 -7.25 -16.48 -9.22
C MET A 179 -7.18 -17.13 -10.60
N GLN A 180 -7.95 -16.62 -11.57
CA GLN A 180 -7.94 -17.10 -12.96
C GLN A 180 -6.63 -16.76 -13.72
N TYR A 181 -5.81 -15.84 -13.20
CA TYR A 181 -4.55 -15.41 -13.81
C TYR A 181 -3.32 -15.83 -12.98
N ARG A 182 -3.45 -16.86 -12.14
CA ARG A 182 -2.38 -17.27 -11.21
C ARG A 182 -1.07 -17.70 -11.90
N ASP A 183 -1.14 -18.19 -13.14
CA ASP A 183 -0.01 -18.61 -13.98
C ASP A 183 0.40 -17.56 -15.03
N ASP A 184 -0.36 -16.48 -15.13
CA ASP A 184 -0.16 -15.42 -16.12
C ASP A 184 1.04 -14.53 -15.76
N LEU A 185 2.02 -14.47 -16.67
CA LEU A 185 3.25 -13.70 -16.47
C LEU A 185 2.97 -12.20 -16.33
N VAL A 186 2.11 -11.64 -17.18
CA VAL A 186 1.87 -10.19 -17.22
C VAL A 186 1.20 -9.72 -15.93
N ILE A 187 0.15 -10.40 -15.49
CA ILE A 187 -0.57 -10.08 -14.26
C ILE A 187 0.35 -10.23 -13.05
N ASN A 188 1.12 -11.33 -12.97
CA ASN A 188 2.04 -11.59 -11.86
C ASN A 188 3.27 -10.67 -11.82
N ILE A 189 3.53 -9.91 -12.88
CA ILE A 189 4.58 -8.88 -12.89
C ILE A 189 3.97 -7.49 -12.66
N VAL A 190 2.96 -7.11 -13.44
CA VAL A 190 2.45 -5.73 -13.46
C VAL A 190 1.75 -5.36 -12.15
N ILE A 191 0.83 -6.20 -11.66
CA ILE A 191 0.11 -5.94 -10.41
C ILE A 191 1.07 -5.81 -9.21
N PRO A 192 1.99 -6.76 -8.94
CA PRO A 192 2.98 -6.61 -7.87
C PRO A 192 3.91 -5.40 -8.03
N ILE A 193 4.32 -5.05 -9.24
CA ILE A 193 5.15 -3.86 -9.47
C ILE A 193 4.37 -2.59 -9.08
N LEU A 194 3.11 -2.46 -9.50
CA LEU A 194 2.27 -1.32 -9.12
C LEU A 194 2.12 -1.22 -7.60
N ILE A 195 1.84 -2.35 -6.92
CA ILE A 195 1.75 -2.45 -5.46
C ILE A 195 3.05 -1.99 -4.79
N ILE A 196 4.20 -2.46 -5.28
CA ILE A 196 5.50 -2.10 -4.72
C ILE A 196 5.75 -0.60 -4.89
N PHE A 197 5.57 -0.03 -6.09
CA PHE A 197 5.83 1.39 -6.33
C PHE A 197 4.86 2.30 -5.57
N GLY A 198 3.59 1.93 -5.43
CA GLY A 198 2.66 2.62 -4.54
C GLY A 198 3.10 2.55 -3.07
N GLY A 199 3.54 1.37 -2.62
CA GLY A 199 3.90 1.11 -1.23
C GLY A 199 5.26 1.64 -0.77
N ILE A 200 6.28 1.77 -1.64
CA ILE A 200 7.61 2.29 -1.24
C ILE A 200 7.61 3.81 -0.97
N GLY A 201 6.61 4.50 -1.45
CA GLY A 201 6.48 5.95 -1.32
C GLY A 201 7.13 6.74 -2.46
N PHE A 202 6.50 7.87 -2.80
CA PHE A 202 6.90 8.67 -3.95
C PHE A 202 8.31 9.25 -3.81
N VAL A 203 8.77 9.60 -2.59
CA VAL A 203 10.13 10.12 -2.34
C VAL A 203 11.17 9.09 -2.77
N VAL A 204 10.97 7.84 -2.37
CA VAL A 204 11.86 6.72 -2.74
C VAL A 204 11.80 6.45 -4.24
N GLY A 205 10.60 6.49 -4.82
CA GLY A 205 10.41 6.33 -6.27
C GLY A 205 11.14 7.41 -7.07
N LEU A 206 11.02 8.68 -6.68
CA LEU A 206 11.75 9.78 -7.32
C LEU A 206 13.27 9.66 -7.14
N ASP A 207 13.73 9.26 -5.97
CA ASP A 207 15.15 9.05 -5.71
C ASP A 207 15.73 7.93 -6.58
N LEU A 208 14.97 6.83 -6.79
CA LEU A 208 15.34 5.77 -7.73
C LEU A 208 15.44 6.30 -9.17
N ILE A 209 14.47 7.09 -9.62
CA ILE A 209 14.49 7.71 -10.94
C ILE A 209 15.71 8.62 -11.08
N GLN A 210 15.99 9.48 -10.08
CA GLN A 210 17.15 10.36 -10.11
C GLN A 210 18.49 9.59 -10.10
N LYS A 211 18.56 8.48 -9.36
CA LYS A 211 19.74 7.62 -9.39
C LYS A 211 20.00 7.06 -10.79
N LEU A 212 18.94 6.61 -11.49
CA LEU A 212 19.06 6.05 -12.84
C LEU A 212 19.52 7.09 -13.85
N TYR A 213 18.93 8.31 -13.80
CA TYR A 213 19.23 9.37 -14.79
C TYR A 213 20.49 10.18 -14.46
N LYS A 214 20.72 10.50 -13.17
CA LYS A 214 21.78 11.40 -12.72
C LYS A 214 22.97 10.70 -12.06
N LYS A 215 22.91 9.37 -11.91
CA LYS A 215 23.91 8.52 -11.23
C LYS A 215 24.23 8.99 -9.78
N GLN A 216 23.28 9.66 -9.12
CA GLN A 216 23.43 10.12 -7.73
C GLN A 216 23.36 8.95 -6.76
N GLN A 217 23.94 9.11 -5.58
CA GLN A 217 23.81 8.12 -4.52
C GLN A 217 22.41 8.18 -3.90
N LEU A 218 21.83 6.99 -3.61
CA LEU A 218 20.55 6.89 -2.93
C LEU A 218 20.61 7.59 -1.56
N LEU A 219 19.56 8.30 -1.24
CA LEU A 219 19.34 8.88 0.06
C LEU A 219 19.29 7.81 1.17
N PHE A 220 19.69 8.19 2.38
CA PHE A 220 19.70 7.29 3.54
C PHE A 220 18.34 6.63 3.78
N HIS A 221 17.26 7.40 3.72
CA HIS A 221 15.89 6.92 3.87
C HIS A 221 15.55 5.89 2.79
N SER A 222 15.84 6.19 1.54
CA SER A 222 15.55 5.30 0.40
C SER A 222 16.29 3.97 0.50
N ARG A 223 17.54 3.98 0.99
CA ARG A 223 18.30 2.74 1.21
C ARG A 223 17.62 1.84 2.24
N ILE A 224 17.18 2.40 3.38
CA ILE A 224 16.47 1.62 4.42
C ILE A 224 15.17 1.02 3.86
N VAL A 225 14.36 1.85 3.17
CA VAL A 225 13.10 1.42 2.59
C VAL A 225 13.30 0.29 1.58
N LEU A 226 14.25 0.43 0.67
CA LEU A 226 14.51 -0.59 -0.36
C LEU A 226 15.02 -1.90 0.26
N ILE A 227 15.97 -1.83 1.19
CA ILE A 227 16.49 -3.01 1.88
C ILE A 227 15.37 -3.74 2.61
N MET A 228 14.57 -3.02 3.42
CA MET A 228 13.50 -3.64 4.18
C MET A 228 12.40 -4.21 3.28
N THR A 229 12.03 -3.48 2.22
CA THR A 229 11.04 -3.96 1.25
C THR A 229 11.52 -5.26 0.61
N THR A 230 12.78 -5.32 0.16
CA THR A 230 13.35 -6.52 -0.46
C THR A 230 13.41 -7.69 0.53
N ILE A 231 13.88 -7.45 1.76
CA ILE A 231 13.95 -8.49 2.80
C ILE A 231 12.57 -9.08 3.09
N LEU A 232 11.55 -8.22 3.29
CA LEU A 232 10.20 -8.67 3.61
C LEU A 232 9.56 -9.44 2.44
N ILE A 233 9.77 -9.01 1.20
CA ILE A 233 9.27 -9.72 0.02
C ILE A 233 9.95 -11.08 -0.11
N LEU A 234 11.27 -11.14 -0.02
CA LEU A 234 12.00 -12.41 -0.11
C LEU A 234 11.62 -13.36 1.02
N PHE A 235 11.51 -12.86 2.25
CA PHE A 235 11.03 -13.64 3.39
C PHE A 235 9.64 -14.23 3.12
N GLY A 236 8.70 -13.42 2.61
CA GLY A 236 7.36 -13.88 2.27
C GLY A 236 7.35 -14.92 1.17
N ILE A 237 8.12 -14.73 0.07
CA ILE A 237 8.24 -15.70 -1.02
C ILE A 237 8.72 -17.04 -0.49
N VAL A 238 9.85 -17.03 0.20
CA VAL A 238 10.48 -18.27 0.70
C VAL A 238 9.56 -18.98 1.69
N SER A 239 8.99 -18.25 2.64
CA SER A 239 8.11 -18.83 3.66
C SER A 239 6.84 -19.41 3.04
N ILE A 240 6.14 -18.68 2.17
CA ILE A 240 4.90 -19.17 1.54
C ILE A 240 5.21 -20.37 0.63
N PHE A 241 6.29 -20.30 -0.15
CA PHE A 241 6.69 -21.39 -1.04
C PHE A 241 7.01 -22.68 -0.27
N VAL A 242 7.85 -22.61 0.77
CA VAL A 242 8.28 -23.77 1.55
C VAL A 242 7.12 -24.35 2.35
N LEU A 243 6.35 -23.51 3.06
CA LEU A 243 5.26 -23.96 3.93
C LEU A 243 4.07 -24.57 3.20
N ASN A 244 3.89 -24.24 1.90
CA ASN A 244 2.82 -24.81 1.09
C ASN A 244 3.30 -25.84 0.07
N TYR A 245 4.59 -26.17 0.03
CA TYR A 245 5.13 -27.04 -1.02
C TYR A 245 4.37 -28.37 -1.15
N ASN A 246 3.98 -28.98 -0.04
CA ASN A 246 3.23 -30.23 0.06
C ASN A 246 1.73 -30.00 0.41
N ASN A 247 1.23 -28.77 0.38
CA ASN A 247 -0.16 -28.47 0.64
C ASN A 247 -1.02 -28.75 -0.60
N ASN A 248 -2.27 -29.14 -0.38
CA ASN A 248 -3.26 -29.43 -1.44
C ASN A 248 -3.37 -28.33 -2.48
N VAL A 249 -3.20 -27.06 -2.09
CA VAL A 249 -3.21 -25.91 -3.02
C VAL A 249 -2.09 -26.01 -4.04
N PHE A 250 -0.90 -26.49 -3.62
CA PHE A 250 0.29 -26.54 -4.47
C PHE A 250 0.48 -27.90 -5.18
N LEU A 251 -0.20 -28.97 -4.74
CA LEU A 251 0.01 -30.31 -5.28
C LEU A 251 -0.22 -30.38 -6.79
N ASN A 252 -1.25 -29.68 -7.28
CA ASN A 252 -1.62 -29.69 -8.70
C ASN A 252 -1.02 -28.50 -9.49
N MET A 253 -0.06 -27.75 -8.91
CA MET A 253 0.57 -26.61 -9.55
C MET A 253 1.99 -26.96 -10.02
N GLY A 254 2.36 -26.47 -11.20
CA GLY A 254 3.73 -26.50 -11.68
C GLY A 254 4.66 -25.57 -10.85
N LEU A 255 5.96 -25.78 -10.93
CA LEU A 255 6.95 -24.96 -10.18
C LEU A 255 6.80 -23.46 -10.48
N LYS A 256 6.51 -23.10 -11.73
CA LYS A 256 6.26 -21.71 -12.15
C LYS A 256 5.06 -21.12 -11.41
N GLU A 257 3.93 -21.83 -11.36
CA GLU A 257 2.73 -21.37 -10.66
C GLU A 257 2.96 -21.24 -9.15
N LYS A 258 3.62 -22.22 -8.53
CA LYS A 258 4.00 -22.18 -7.11
C LYS A 258 4.81 -20.93 -6.78
N PHE A 259 5.77 -20.59 -7.65
CA PHE A 259 6.59 -19.40 -7.50
C PHE A 259 5.73 -18.12 -7.66
N PHE A 260 4.90 -18.03 -8.69
CA PHE A 260 4.05 -16.87 -8.93
C PHE A 260 3.06 -16.64 -7.80
N VAL A 261 2.43 -17.67 -7.28
CA VAL A 261 1.54 -17.58 -6.12
C VAL A 261 2.30 -17.07 -4.90
N SER A 262 3.47 -17.63 -4.62
CA SER A 262 4.29 -17.21 -3.47
C SER A 262 4.77 -15.77 -3.60
N TRP A 263 5.21 -15.36 -4.78
CA TRP A 263 5.60 -13.99 -5.13
C TRP A 263 4.43 -13.02 -4.97
N PHE A 264 3.29 -13.34 -5.62
CA PHE A 264 2.11 -12.48 -5.60
C PHE A 264 1.57 -12.32 -4.17
N GLN A 265 1.42 -13.42 -3.42
CA GLN A 265 0.93 -13.37 -2.05
C GLN A 265 1.89 -12.66 -1.10
N SER A 266 3.20 -12.79 -1.29
CA SER A 266 4.19 -12.03 -0.52
C SER A 266 4.07 -10.53 -0.72
N VAL A 267 3.86 -10.08 -1.97
CA VAL A 267 3.73 -8.65 -2.28
C VAL A 267 2.38 -8.11 -1.84
N THR A 268 1.28 -8.82 -2.14
CA THR A 268 -0.08 -8.37 -1.85
C THR A 268 -0.38 -8.31 -0.35
N SER A 269 0.24 -9.19 0.46
CA SER A 269 0.09 -9.17 1.92
C SER A 269 0.57 -7.86 2.56
N ARG A 270 1.40 -7.10 1.86
CA ARG A 270 1.84 -5.77 2.31
C ARG A 270 0.80 -4.69 2.03
N THR A 271 -0.43 -4.92 2.49
CA THR A 271 -1.60 -4.03 2.47
C THR A 271 -2.24 -3.78 1.10
N ALA A 272 -2.06 -4.69 0.11
CA ALA A 272 -2.72 -4.53 -1.19
C ALA A 272 -4.06 -5.27 -1.29
N GLY A 273 -4.17 -6.51 -0.82
CA GLY A 273 -5.45 -7.21 -0.68
C GLY A 273 -5.89 -8.07 -1.87
N PHE A 274 -5.16 -8.13 -2.98
CA PHE A 274 -5.50 -9.01 -4.11
C PHE A 274 -5.10 -10.46 -3.83
N ASN A 275 -5.82 -11.41 -4.45
CA ASN A 275 -5.61 -12.85 -4.27
C ASN A 275 -5.44 -13.58 -5.58
N THR A 276 -4.49 -14.52 -5.64
CA THR A 276 -4.34 -15.50 -6.73
C THR A 276 -4.70 -16.92 -6.29
N VAL A 277 -4.94 -17.11 -5.00
CA VAL A 277 -5.40 -18.35 -4.38
C VAL A 277 -6.36 -18.06 -3.23
N ILE A 278 -7.16 -19.04 -2.83
CA ILE A 278 -8.01 -18.95 -1.65
C ILE A 278 -7.10 -19.03 -0.41
N ILE A 279 -7.02 -17.95 0.36
CA ILE A 279 -6.11 -17.82 1.50
C ILE A 279 -6.39 -18.90 2.56
N ASN A 280 -7.65 -19.21 2.82
CA ASN A 280 -8.04 -20.22 3.82
C ASN A 280 -7.56 -21.64 3.48
N ASN A 281 -7.20 -21.91 2.24
CA ASN A 281 -6.65 -23.19 1.81
C ASN A 281 -5.13 -23.31 1.98
N LEU A 282 -4.45 -22.20 2.32
CA LEU A 282 -3.03 -22.21 2.62
C LEU A 282 -2.78 -22.87 3.99
N SER A 283 -1.54 -23.30 4.22
CA SER A 283 -1.15 -23.85 5.53
C SER A 283 -1.31 -22.80 6.64
N GLY A 284 -1.69 -23.23 7.84
CA GLY A 284 -1.88 -22.33 8.99
C GLY A 284 -0.65 -21.49 9.30
N LEU A 285 0.57 -22.06 9.14
CA LEU A 285 1.82 -21.31 9.30
C LEU A 285 1.99 -20.24 8.22
N SER A 286 1.58 -20.51 6.97
CA SER A 286 1.60 -19.50 5.91
C SER A 286 0.65 -18.36 6.20
N ILE A 287 -0.52 -18.64 6.74
CA ILE A 287 -1.48 -17.61 7.15
C ILE A 287 -0.86 -16.71 8.24
N LEU A 288 -0.16 -17.28 9.23
CA LEU A 288 0.58 -16.51 10.24
C LEU A 288 1.68 -15.62 9.63
N VAL A 289 2.41 -16.12 8.63
CA VAL A 289 3.41 -15.32 7.90
C VAL A 289 2.73 -14.18 7.15
N ILE A 290 1.62 -14.43 6.46
CA ILE A 290 0.83 -13.39 5.79
C ILE A 290 0.35 -12.34 6.78
N MET A 291 -0.19 -12.73 7.94
CA MET A 291 -0.61 -11.80 8.99
C MET A 291 0.56 -10.94 9.50
N PHE A 292 1.74 -11.54 9.66
CA PHE A 292 2.95 -10.81 10.05
C PHE A 292 3.36 -9.78 8.98
N LEU A 293 3.31 -10.17 7.69
CA LEU A 293 3.60 -9.25 6.59
C LEU A 293 2.56 -8.13 6.46
N MET A 294 1.27 -8.42 6.74
CA MET A 294 0.21 -7.40 6.77
C MET A 294 0.42 -6.37 7.89
N PHE A 295 0.95 -6.80 9.04
CA PHE A 295 1.27 -5.91 10.15
C PHE A 295 2.39 -4.91 9.76
N ILE A 296 3.39 -5.35 8.96
CA ILE A 296 4.46 -4.50 8.44
C ILE A 296 4.04 -4.00 7.06
N GLY A 297 3.32 -2.90 7.04
CA GLY A 297 2.76 -2.37 5.80
C GLY A 297 3.74 -1.60 4.91
N ALA A 298 3.25 -0.50 4.35
CA ALA A 298 3.98 0.32 3.40
C ALA A 298 5.03 1.22 4.06
N SER A 299 5.84 1.87 3.23
CA SER A 299 6.85 2.84 3.66
C SER A 299 6.25 4.24 3.85
N PRO A 300 6.93 5.15 4.54
CA PRO A 300 6.47 6.54 4.67
C PRO A 300 6.31 7.22 3.31
N GLY A 301 5.17 7.91 3.13
CA GLY A 301 4.83 8.57 1.85
C GLY A 301 4.33 7.61 0.76
N GLY A 302 4.09 6.33 1.08
CA GLY A 302 3.40 5.36 0.22
C GLY A 302 1.89 5.33 0.48
N THR A 303 1.15 4.66 -0.41
CA THR A 303 -0.31 4.52 -0.37
C THR A 303 -0.81 3.53 0.68
N GLY A 304 -0.01 2.50 1.01
CA GLY A 304 -0.43 1.43 1.91
C GLY A 304 -0.38 1.81 3.40
N GLY A 305 -1.20 1.11 4.19
CA GLY A 305 -1.32 1.24 5.65
C GLY A 305 -0.23 0.51 6.44
N GLY A 306 -0.58 0.05 7.64
CA GLY A 306 0.27 -0.73 8.54
C GLY A 306 1.43 0.04 9.17
N ILE A 307 2.23 -0.65 9.99
CA ILE A 307 3.46 -0.09 10.55
C ILE A 307 4.44 0.18 9.42
N LYS A 308 5.02 1.38 9.42
CA LYS A 308 5.93 1.78 8.36
C LYS A 308 7.23 0.95 8.40
N THR A 309 7.72 0.54 7.24
CA THR A 309 8.94 -0.28 7.11
C THR A 309 10.13 0.32 7.84
N THR A 310 10.26 1.65 7.86
CA THR A 310 11.32 2.35 8.59
C THR A 310 11.16 2.26 10.10
N THR A 311 9.92 2.31 10.61
CA THR A 311 9.63 2.12 12.05
C THR A 311 10.01 0.71 12.48
N PHE A 312 9.59 -0.29 11.73
CA PHE A 312 9.94 -1.69 12.00
C PHE A 312 11.46 -1.90 11.96
N PHE A 313 12.15 -1.33 10.96
CA PHE A 313 13.60 -1.41 10.86
C PHE A 313 14.31 -0.79 12.08
N ILE A 314 13.90 0.41 12.50
CA ILE A 314 14.50 1.08 13.66
C ILE A 314 14.34 0.25 14.91
N VAL A 315 13.15 -0.30 15.17
CA VAL A 315 12.88 -1.13 16.35
C VAL A 315 13.72 -2.41 16.33
N THR A 316 13.72 -3.14 15.22
CA THR A 316 14.47 -4.41 15.13
C THR A 316 15.98 -4.19 15.18
N TYR A 317 16.48 -3.15 14.50
CA TYR A 317 17.89 -2.83 14.50
C TYR A 317 18.37 -2.30 15.85
N PHE A 318 17.54 -1.54 16.58
CA PHE A 318 17.85 -1.11 17.95
C PHE A 318 17.94 -2.30 18.91
N ILE A 319 17.00 -3.25 18.83
CA ILE A 319 17.05 -4.46 19.66
C ILE A 319 18.33 -5.23 19.38
N TYR A 320 18.74 -5.35 18.12
CA TYR A 320 19.97 -6.02 17.72
C TYR A 320 21.23 -5.31 18.25
N THR A 321 21.34 -3.98 18.10
CA THR A 321 22.52 -3.23 18.57
C THR A 321 22.61 -3.19 20.09
N PHE A 322 21.46 -3.02 20.77
CA PHE A 322 21.39 -3.05 22.22
C PHE A 322 21.79 -4.41 22.81
N SER A 323 21.39 -5.52 22.16
CA SER A 323 21.82 -6.87 22.58
C SER A 323 23.34 -7.11 22.45
N ARG A 324 24.03 -6.29 21.65
CA ARG A 324 25.49 -6.28 21.52
C ARG A 324 26.18 -5.35 22.53
N GLY A 325 25.45 -4.67 23.39
CA GLY A 325 25.98 -3.74 24.38
C GLY A 325 26.37 -2.35 23.80
N GLU A 326 25.95 -2.04 22.57
CA GLU A 326 26.16 -0.73 21.98
C GLU A 326 25.18 0.28 22.56
N LYS A 327 25.67 1.43 22.99
CA LYS A 327 24.84 2.49 23.60
C LYS A 327 24.14 3.38 22.56
N ASP A 328 24.68 3.48 21.35
CA ASP A 328 24.22 4.35 20.30
C ASP A 328 23.76 3.58 19.06
N LEU A 329 22.62 3.97 18.52
CA LEU A 329 22.12 3.40 17.26
C LEU A 329 22.82 4.11 16.09
N THR A 330 23.78 3.43 15.47
CA THR A 330 24.48 3.91 14.25
C THR A 330 24.07 3.09 13.04
N ILE A 331 23.48 3.73 12.02
CA ILE A 331 23.06 3.11 10.77
C ILE A 331 23.81 3.79 9.61
N PHE A 332 24.52 3.02 8.79
CA PHE A 332 25.34 3.55 7.69
C PHE A 332 26.24 4.75 8.10
N ASN A 333 26.94 4.65 9.23
CA ASN A 333 27.81 5.66 9.83
C ASN A 333 27.05 6.95 10.25
N ARG A 334 25.73 6.91 10.42
CA ARG A 334 24.93 8.03 10.92
C ARG A 334 24.29 7.64 12.26
N ARG A 335 24.46 8.46 13.28
CA ARG A 335 23.81 8.26 14.59
C ARG A 335 22.35 8.65 14.48
N VAL A 336 21.46 7.74 14.91
CA VAL A 336 20.01 7.98 15.00
C VAL A 336 19.69 8.59 16.36
N ASN A 337 18.89 9.66 16.38
CA ASN A 337 18.47 10.31 17.61
C ASN A 337 17.60 9.35 18.42
N ILE A 338 17.85 9.28 19.74
CA ILE A 338 17.10 8.42 20.68
C ILE A 338 15.59 8.74 20.68
N GLU A 339 15.20 9.99 20.45
CA GLU A 339 13.79 10.35 20.32
C GLU A 339 13.06 9.61 19.18
N VAL A 340 13.77 9.38 18.07
CA VAL A 340 13.22 8.62 16.93
C VAL A 340 13.01 7.18 17.32
N VAL A 341 13.95 6.60 18.05
CA VAL A 341 13.87 5.24 18.54
C VAL A 341 12.67 5.09 19.49
N ILE A 342 12.53 5.99 20.48
CA ILE A 342 11.41 5.98 21.44
C ILE A 342 10.07 6.11 20.71
N LYS A 343 9.95 7.07 19.77
CA LYS A 343 8.72 7.25 18.98
C LYS A 343 8.40 6.02 18.14
N SER A 344 9.42 5.36 17.57
CA SER A 344 9.23 4.11 16.81
C SER A 344 8.72 2.98 17.69
N PHE A 345 9.24 2.85 18.92
CA PHE A 345 8.73 1.87 19.91
C PHE A 345 7.29 2.18 20.33
N VAL A 346 6.95 3.43 20.62
CA VAL A 346 5.58 3.83 20.98
C VAL A 346 4.61 3.46 19.86
N VAL A 347 4.93 3.78 18.60
CA VAL A 347 4.09 3.42 17.45
C VAL A 347 3.97 1.90 17.31
N PHE A 348 5.08 1.17 17.46
CA PHE A 348 5.08 -0.29 17.33
C PHE A 348 4.20 -0.96 18.39
N ILE A 349 4.38 -0.60 19.66
CA ILE A 349 3.61 -1.14 20.80
C ILE A 349 2.13 -0.76 20.67
N SER A 350 1.83 0.52 20.38
CA SER A 350 0.44 0.97 20.19
C SER A 350 -0.25 0.18 19.07
N SER A 351 0.42 -0.04 17.94
CA SER A 351 -0.14 -0.81 16.84
C SER A 351 -0.40 -2.27 17.21
N MET A 352 0.47 -2.88 18.04
CA MET A 352 0.23 -4.24 18.56
C MET A 352 -1.02 -4.29 19.46
N PHE A 353 -1.22 -3.28 20.32
CA PHE A 353 -2.42 -3.22 21.15
C PHE A 353 -3.68 -3.05 20.30
N PHE A 354 -3.69 -2.11 19.36
CA PHE A 354 -4.85 -1.87 18.50
C PHE A 354 -5.20 -3.06 17.62
N SER A 355 -4.22 -3.82 17.13
CA SER A 355 -4.48 -5.03 16.34
C SER A 355 -5.13 -6.17 17.15
N ASN A 356 -4.99 -6.19 18.47
CA ASN A 356 -5.58 -7.20 19.34
C ASN A 356 -6.97 -6.81 19.88
N ILE A 357 -7.39 -5.54 19.81
CA ILE A 357 -8.69 -5.08 20.31
C ILE A 357 -9.87 -5.84 19.68
N PRO A 358 -9.94 -6.11 18.35
CA PRO A 358 -11.03 -6.88 17.78
C PRO A 358 -11.16 -8.30 18.34
N ARG A 359 -10.04 -8.95 18.69
CA ARG A 359 -10.03 -10.26 19.33
C ARG A 359 -10.54 -10.21 20.78
N VAL A 360 -10.13 -9.18 21.53
CA VAL A 360 -10.56 -8.99 22.93
C VAL A 360 -12.05 -8.66 23.02
N LEU A 361 -12.60 -7.96 22.01
CA LEU A 361 -14.01 -7.60 21.95
C LEU A 361 -14.89 -8.68 21.28
N GLY A 362 -14.35 -9.84 20.90
CA GLY A 362 -15.10 -10.95 20.32
C GLY A 362 -15.65 -10.71 18.91
N PHE A 363 -15.12 -9.72 18.19
CA PHE A 363 -15.52 -9.45 16.79
C PHE A 363 -14.84 -10.35 15.77
N VAL A 364 -13.88 -11.17 16.19
CA VAL A 364 -13.19 -12.15 15.35
C VAL A 364 -13.12 -13.45 16.15
N SER A 365 -14.01 -14.37 15.85
CA SER A 365 -13.95 -15.77 16.30
C SER A 365 -13.12 -16.60 15.33
#